data_96f5afb0fba4df6b95ddd3a9d479f69c
#
_entry.id   96f5afb0fba4df6b95ddd3a9d479f69c
#
_cell.length_a   1.000
_cell.length_b   1.000
_cell.length_c   1.000
_cell.angle_alpha   90.00
_cell.angle_beta   90.00
_cell.angle_gamma   90.00
#
_symmetry.space_group_name_H-M   'P 1'
#
loop_
_entity.id
_entity.type
_entity.pdbx_description
1 polymer ?
#
loop_
_entity_poly.entity_id
_entity_poly.type
_entity_poly.pdbx_seq_one_letter_code
_entity_poly.pdbx_strand_id
1 'polypeptide(L)'
;YEPTFHWKDEQSIYHKKVYPLDLENIPTFERNPEGYQLVHEIKDRLEENARNNGAIHFQIGKDYPYLKTRTESTRKFLNLLKKELDPKNLINPGNLGFEEE
;
A
#
# COMPACT_ATOMS: atom_id res chain seq x y z
N TYR A 1 -14.49 7.72 -2.42
CA TYR A 1 -13.75 7.83 -3.68
C TYR A 1 -12.66 6.77 -3.71
N GLU A 2 -12.62 5.94 -4.72
CA GLU A 2 -11.68 4.83 -4.90
C GLU A 2 -11.04 4.95 -6.29
N PRO A 3 -9.89 5.64 -6.42
CA PRO A 3 -9.20 5.76 -7.69
C PRO A 3 -8.53 4.45 -8.07
N THR A 4 -8.69 4.04 -9.31
CA THR A 4 -8.02 2.86 -9.89
C THR A 4 -7.11 3.30 -11.03
N PHE A 5 -5.88 2.80 -11.03
CA PHE A 5 -4.89 3.11 -12.06
C PHE A 5 -4.62 1.88 -12.92
N HIS A 6 -4.60 2.07 -14.23
CA HIS A 6 -4.29 1.02 -15.19
C HIS A 6 -3.14 1.49 -16.09
N TRP A 7 -2.11 0.68 -16.20
CA TRP A 7 -1.00 0.93 -17.13
C TRP A 7 -0.48 -0.38 -17.71
N LYS A 8 0.19 -0.30 -18.85
CA LYS A 8 0.82 -1.46 -19.48
C LYS A 8 2.17 -1.70 -18.83
N ASP A 9 2.39 -2.91 -18.32
CA ASP A 9 3.64 -3.32 -17.67
C ASP A 9 3.84 -4.83 -17.83
N GLU A 10 5.04 -5.31 -17.51
CA GLU A 10 5.32 -6.74 -17.52
C GLU A 10 4.48 -7.50 -16.47
N GLN A 11 4.22 -8.76 -16.75
CA GLN A 11 3.56 -9.63 -15.76
C GLN A 11 4.51 -9.89 -14.58
N SER A 12 4.04 -9.61 -13.37
CA SER A 12 4.78 -9.91 -12.15
C SER A 12 4.96 -11.43 -11.96
N ILE A 13 5.92 -11.80 -11.12
CA ILE A 13 6.13 -13.19 -10.69
C ILE A 13 4.85 -13.77 -10.06
N TYR A 14 4.07 -12.95 -9.36
CA TYR A 14 2.80 -13.34 -8.78
C TYR A 14 1.81 -13.77 -9.86
N HIS A 15 1.61 -12.97 -10.91
CA HIS A 15 0.72 -13.32 -12.02
C HIS A 15 1.14 -14.66 -12.66
N LYS A 16 2.43 -14.83 -12.93
CA LYS A 16 2.98 -16.06 -13.55
C LYS A 16 2.79 -17.31 -12.70
N LYS A 17 2.76 -17.18 -11.36
CA LYS A 17 2.65 -18.32 -10.44
C LYS A 17 1.21 -18.64 -10.01
N VAL A 18 0.37 -17.62 -9.88
CA VAL A 18 -0.99 -17.78 -9.30
C VAL A 18 -2.04 -18.04 -10.38
N TYR A 19 -1.84 -17.51 -11.59
CA TYR A 19 -2.78 -17.66 -12.71
C TYR A 19 -2.16 -18.40 -13.92
N PRO A 20 -1.59 -19.57 -13.76
CA PRO A 20 -0.88 -20.23 -14.86
C PRO A 20 -1.80 -20.67 -16.02
N LEU A 21 -3.11 -20.88 -15.76
CA LEU A 21 -4.05 -21.40 -16.77
C LEU A 21 -4.55 -20.36 -17.74
N ASP A 22 -4.55 -19.06 -17.37
CA ASP A 22 -5.12 -17.99 -18.17
C ASP A 22 -4.06 -17.09 -18.83
N LEU A 23 -2.77 -17.34 -18.55
CA LEU A 23 -1.68 -16.47 -19.04
C LEU A 23 -1.57 -16.39 -20.55
N GLU A 24 -1.98 -17.44 -21.28
CA GLU A 24 -1.94 -17.47 -22.75
C GLU A 24 -2.89 -16.45 -23.37
N ASN A 25 -3.95 -16.07 -22.66
CA ASN A 25 -4.96 -15.13 -23.11
C ASN A 25 -4.76 -13.70 -22.58
N ILE A 26 -3.78 -13.49 -21.69
CA ILE A 26 -3.50 -12.19 -21.12
C ILE A 26 -2.41 -11.49 -21.94
N PRO A 27 -2.64 -10.27 -22.43
CA PRO A 27 -1.62 -9.53 -23.15
C PRO A 27 -0.35 -9.36 -22.31
N THR A 28 0.79 -9.64 -22.93
CA THR A 28 2.09 -9.38 -22.34
C THR A 28 2.64 -8.05 -22.81
N PHE A 29 3.26 -7.30 -21.91
CA PHE A 29 3.88 -6.01 -22.19
C PHE A 29 5.32 -6.03 -21.72
N GLU A 30 6.13 -5.14 -22.25
CA GLU A 30 7.47 -4.88 -21.73
C GLU A 30 7.41 -4.15 -20.39
N ARG A 31 8.47 -4.30 -19.60
CA ARG A 31 8.61 -3.60 -18.33
C ARG A 31 8.52 -2.09 -18.51
N ASN A 32 7.70 -1.43 -17.71
CA ASN A 32 7.44 0.00 -17.77
C ASN A 32 7.71 0.70 -16.43
N PRO A 33 8.99 0.90 -16.06
CA PRO A 33 9.34 1.51 -14.78
C PRO A 33 8.88 2.97 -14.67
N GLU A 34 8.80 3.69 -15.79
CA GLU A 34 8.30 5.08 -15.80
C GLU A 34 6.80 5.14 -15.46
N GLY A 35 6.01 4.25 -16.06
CA GLY A 35 4.58 4.12 -15.75
C GLY A 35 4.35 3.73 -14.29
N TYR A 36 5.14 2.78 -13.78
CA TYR A 36 5.11 2.38 -12.38
C TYR A 36 5.40 3.57 -11.44
N GLN A 37 6.49 4.29 -11.69
CA GLN A 37 6.88 5.45 -10.88
C GLN A 37 5.82 6.55 -10.92
N LEU A 38 5.30 6.90 -12.11
CA LEU A 38 4.27 7.91 -12.27
C LEU A 38 3.01 7.57 -11.48
N VAL A 39 2.56 6.31 -11.53
CA VAL A 39 1.38 5.88 -10.76
C VAL A 39 1.61 6.04 -9.26
N HIS A 40 2.80 5.68 -8.74
CA HIS A 40 3.12 5.84 -7.33
C HIS A 40 3.14 7.32 -6.92
N GLU A 41 3.74 8.19 -7.71
CA GLU A 41 3.73 9.63 -7.46
C GLU A 41 2.30 10.21 -7.43
N ILE A 42 1.44 9.77 -8.33
CA ILE A 42 0.03 10.18 -8.34
C ILE A 42 -0.70 9.67 -7.10
N LYS A 43 -0.50 8.41 -6.72
CA LYS A 43 -1.07 7.83 -5.49
C LYS A 43 -0.67 8.62 -4.26
N ASP A 44 0.61 8.91 -4.10
CA ASP A 44 1.14 9.67 -2.95
C ASP A 44 0.51 11.06 -2.85
N ARG A 45 0.41 11.77 -3.99
CA ARG A 45 -0.24 13.10 -4.04
C ARG A 45 -1.73 13.04 -3.72
N LEU A 46 -2.42 12.01 -4.21
CA LEU A 46 -3.85 11.82 -3.91
C LEU A 46 -4.06 11.50 -2.44
N GLU A 47 -3.22 10.64 -1.85
CA GLU A 47 -3.26 10.32 -0.42
C GLU A 47 -3.03 11.57 0.43
N GLU A 48 -2.00 12.34 0.11
CA GLU A 48 -1.69 13.58 0.82
C GLU A 48 -2.85 14.59 0.73
N ASN A 49 -3.40 14.79 -0.46
CA ASN A 49 -4.53 15.68 -0.67
C ASN A 49 -5.77 15.20 0.11
N ALA A 50 -6.08 13.91 0.05
CA ALA A 50 -7.20 13.33 0.77
C ALA A 50 -7.04 13.52 2.29
N ARG A 51 -5.85 13.25 2.84
CA ARG A 51 -5.53 13.43 4.25
C ARG A 51 -5.64 14.89 4.68
N ASN A 52 -5.14 15.84 3.89
CA ASN A 52 -5.22 17.27 4.16
C ASN A 52 -6.67 17.78 4.17
N ASN A 53 -7.58 17.09 3.49
CA ASN A 53 -9.01 17.36 3.49
C ASN A 53 -9.80 16.50 4.50
N GLY A 54 -9.12 15.84 5.45
CA GLY A 54 -9.77 15.09 6.54
C GLY A 54 -10.30 13.72 6.15
N ALA A 55 -9.92 13.20 4.97
CA ALA A 55 -10.29 11.84 4.58
C ALA A 55 -9.58 10.79 5.43
N ILE A 56 -10.24 9.67 5.64
CA ILE A 56 -9.74 8.52 6.41
C ILE A 56 -9.81 7.28 5.52
N HIS A 57 -8.77 6.47 5.57
CA HIS A 57 -8.77 5.17 4.91
C HIS A 57 -9.76 4.21 5.59
N PHE A 58 -10.48 3.42 4.80
CA PHE A 58 -11.39 2.39 5.29
C PHE A 58 -10.80 0.97 5.18
N GLN A 59 -9.67 0.83 4.52
CA GLN A 59 -8.95 -0.45 4.37
C GLN A 59 -7.70 -0.49 5.22
N ILE A 60 -7.22 -1.71 5.47
CA ILE A 60 -5.97 -1.98 6.18
C ILE A 60 -4.93 -2.45 5.17
N GLY A 61 -3.76 -1.83 5.17
CA GLY A 61 -2.66 -2.22 4.29
C GLY A 61 -1.48 -1.27 4.40
N LYS A 62 -0.44 -1.53 3.61
CA LYS A 62 0.77 -0.69 3.58
C LYS A 62 0.52 0.68 2.94
N ASP A 63 -0.34 0.73 1.94
CA ASP A 63 -0.73 1.96 1.24
C ASP A 63 -1.71 2.84 2.07
N TYR A 64 -2.07 2.41 3.28
CA TYR A 64 -3.06 3.08 4.12
C TYR A 64 -2.46 3.47 5.47
N PRO A 65 -1.77 4.62 5.57
CA PRO A 65 -1.06 5.03 6.78
C PRO A 65 -2.03 5.56 7.85
N TYR A 66 -2.84 4.68 8.40
CA TYR A 66 -3.87 4.98 9.40
C TYR A 66 -3.33 5.81 10.56
N LEU A 67 -2.13 5.47 11.07
CA LEU A 67 -1.54 6.16 12.22
C LEU A 67 -1.28 7.64 11.95
N LYS A 68 -0.97 8.03 10.70
CA LYS A 68 -0.73 9.43 10.33
C LYS A 68 -1.96 10.32 10.52
N THR A 69 -3.15 9.73 10.52
CA THR A 69 -4.43 10.44 10.69
C THR A 69 -4.94 10.45 12.14
N ARG A 70 -4.21 9.83 13.08
CA ARG A 70 -4.64 9.71 14.48
C ARG A 70 -3.98 10.78 15.37
N THR A 71 -4.61 11.01 16.52
CA THR A 71 -4.04 11.87 17.55
C THR A 71 -2.73 11.29 18.09
N GLU A 72 -1.88 12.11 18.65
CA GLU A 72 -0.60 11.66 19.20
C GLU A 72 -0.78 10.59 20.30
N SER A 73 -1.78 10.75 21.15
CA SER A 73 -2.08 9.78 22.21
C SER A 73 -2.50 8.41 21.63
N THR A 74 -3.32 8.42 20.60
CA THR A 74 -3.72 7.18 19.90
C THR A 74 -2.51 6.50 19.23
N ARG A 75 -1.65 7.28 18.58
CA ARG A 75 -0.42 6.73 17.97
C ARG A 75 0.49 6.10 19.02
N LYS A 76 0.76 6.81 20.13
CA LYS A 76 1.56 6.27 21.23
C LYS A 76 0.99 4.97 21.79
N PHE A 77 -0.32 4.92 22.01
CA PHE A 77 -0.98 3.72 22.52
C PHE A 77 -0.85 2.53 21.55
N LEU A 78 -1.13 2.75 20.26
CA LEU A 78 -1.05 1.68 19.26
C LEU A 78 0.40 1.21 19.04
N ASN A 79 1.38 2.11 19.05
CA ASN A 79 2.80 1.74 18.97
C ASN A 79 3.24 0.93 20.18
N LEU A 80 2.82 1.32 21.40
CA LEU A 80 3.09 0.55 22.61
C LEU A 80 2.50 -0.86 22.52
N LEU A 81 1.24 -0.95 22.10
CA LEU A 81 0.56 -2.23 21.91
C LEU A 81 1.26 -3.10 20.87
N LYS A 82 1.63 -2.53 19.72
CA LYS A 82 2.39 -3.23 18.68
C LYS A 82 3.71 -3.76 19.22
N LYS A 83 4.46 -2.95 19.93
CA LYS A 83 5.76 -3.33 20.50
C LYS A 83 5.65 -4.46 21.54
N GLU A 84 4.61 -4.46 22.37
CA GLU A 84 4.38 -5.51 23.37
C GLU A 84 3.93 -6.83 22.75
N LEU A 85 3.03 -6.78 21.77
CA LEU A 85 2.45 -7.99 21.17
C LEU A 85 3.31 -8.57 20.05
N ASP A 86 4.11 -7.76 19.40
CA ASP A 86 4.94 -8.15 18.26
C ASP A 86 6.32 -7.46 18.31
N PRO A 87 7.14 -7.76 19.35
CA PRO A 87 8.42 -7.09 19.57
C PRO A 87 9.45 -7.31 18.44
N LYS A 88 9.23 -8.30 17.58
CA LYS A 88 10.08 -8.59 16.42
C LYS A 88 9.50 -8.06 15.09
N ASN A 89 8.38 -7.34 15.16
CA ASN A 89 7.69 -6.79 13.99
C ASN A 89 7.44 -7.81 12.87
N LEU A 90 7.02 -9.02 13.23
CA LEU A 90 6.77 -10.12 12.29
C LEU A 90 5.34 -10.11 11.72
N ILE A 91 4.40 -9.49 12.44
CA ILE A 91 2.98 -9.47 12.07
C ILE A 91 2.71 -8.22 11.25
N ASN A 92 2.47 -8.40 9.95
CA ASN A 92 2.13 -7.30 9.04
C ASN A 92 3.06 -6.07 9.15
N PRO A 93 4.37 -6.23 8.98
CA PRO A 93 5.32 -5.12 9.10
C PRO A 93 4.98 -3.99 8.11
N GLY A 94 5.05 -2.75 8.55
CA GLY A 94 4.76 -1.56 7.74
C GLY A 94 3.27 -1.29 7.47
N ASN A 95 2.34 -2.16 7.90
CA ASN A 95 0.91 -1.90 7.74
C ASN A 95 0.43 -0.78 8.67
N LEU A 96 -0.63 -0.08 8.28
CA LEU A 96 -1.26 1.00 9.04
C LEU A 96 -0.35 2.21 9.31
N GLY A 97 0.84 2.25 8.74
CA GLY A 97 1.84 3.29 9.02
C GLY A 97 2.66 3.04 10.28
N PHE A 98 2.70 1.79 10.79
CA PHE A 98 3.73 1.38 11.73
C PHE A 98 5.09 1.42 11.03
N GLU A 99 6.10 1.98 11.69
CA GLU A 99 7.45 2.04 11.15
C GLU A 99 8.07 0.64 11.03
N GLU A 100 8.74 0.39 9.92
CA GLU A 100 9.62 -0.77 9.78
C GLU A 100 10.94 -0.40 10.47
N GLU A 101 11.23 -1.02 11.63
CA GLU A 101 12.55 -0.90 12.29
C GLU A 101 13.58 -1.75 11.56
#